data_0505a172b1ecdd359c7ed277d3618fe4
#
_entry.id   0505a172b1ecdd359c7ed277d3618fe4
#
_cell.length_a   1.000
_cell.length_b   1.000
_cell.length_c   1.000
_cell.angle_alpha   90.00
_cell.angle_beta   90.00
_cell.angle_gamma   90.00
#
_symmetry.space_group_name_H-M   'P 1'
#
loop_
_entity.id
_entity.type
_entity.pdbx_description
1 polymer ?
#
loop_
_entity_poly.entity_id
_entity_poly.type
_entity_poly.pdbx_seq_one_letter_code
_entity_poly.pdbx_strand_id
1 'polypeptide(L)'
;MKRIILSLTTACISSLIGYAQTGSWFGELNIMGQKLPLVFNFYEKTCTMDSPKQGAKGIKTEWTPNSDGDVEITIPMIGAKYKGKYDGKEIRGNFTQSGMSFALNLTQDELGKPNRPQTPVAPFPYTTEEVTFKNGEVELHGTLTLPENYTKNTPAIVMVTGSGQ
;
A
#
# COMPACT_ATOMS: atom_id res chain seq x y z
N MET A 1 39.02 -39.93 37.92
CA MET A 1 38.32 -38.61 37.98
C MET A 1 38.22 -38.06 36.55
N LYS A 2 37.04 -38.20 35.92
CA LYS A 2 36.79 -37.71 34.56
C LYS A 2 36.17 -36.31 34.68
N ARG A 3 36.86 -35.28 34.17
CA ARG A 3 36.35 -33.92 34.12
C ARG A 3 35.49 -33.78 32.86
N ILE A 4 34.19 -33.57 33.04
CA ILE A 4 33.24 -33.24 31.97
C ILE A 4 33.35 -31.72 31.73
N ILE A 5 33.87 -31.30 30.59
CA ILE A 5 33.86 -29.91 30.14
C ILE A 5 32.52 -29.68 29.45
N LEU A 6 31.64 -28.93 30.10
CA LEU A 6 30.38 -28.49 29.54
C LEU A 6 30.64 -27.24 28.69
N SER A 7 30.69 -27.43 27.37
CA SER A 7 30.81 -26.36 26.41
C SER A 7 29.47 -25.65 26.28
N LEU A 8 29.38 -24.43 26.80
CA LEU A 8 28.22 -23.55 26.67
C LEU A 8 28.29 -22.82 25.33
N THR A 9 27.67 -23.37 24.30
CA THR A 9 27.49 -22.69 23.01
C THR A 9 26.46 -21.58 23.16
N THR A 10 26.91 -20.35 23.32
CA THR A 10 26.07 -19.16 23.25
C THR A 10 25.62 -18.97 21.81
N ALA A 11 24.38 -19.38 21.52
CA ALA A 11 23.73 -19.08 20.25
C ALA A 11 23.43 -17.55 20.24
N CYS A 12 24.23 -16.78 19.50
CA CYS A 12 23.88 -15.42 19.10
C CYS A 12 22.64 -15.48 18.20
N ILE A 13 21.45 -15.31 18.79
CA ILE A 13 20.25 -14.99 18.05
C ILE A 13 20.42 -13.53 17.60
N SER A 14 20.95 -13.34 16.38
CA SER A 14 20.86 -12.05 15.69
C SER A 14 19.38 -11.83 15.37
N SER A 15 18.68 -11.07 16.24
CA SER A 15 17.36 -10.55 15.95
C SER A 15 17.49 -9.72 14.67
N LEU A 16 16.95 -10.22 13.57
CA LEU A 16 16.65 -9.44 12.39
C LEU A 16 15.61 -8.41 12.83
N ILE A 17 16.06 -7.22 13.18
CA ILE A 17 15.20 -6.06 13.40
C ILE A 17 14.69 -5.68 12.01
N GLY A 18 13.63 -6.37 11.56
CA GLY A 18 12.87 -5.96 10.39
C GLY A 18 12.17 -4.65 10.76
N TYR A 19 12.44 -3.59 10.01
CA TYR A 19 11.68 -2.35 10.14
C TYR A 19 10.22 -2.66 9.77
N ALA A 20 9.35 -2.71 10.76
CA ALA A 20 7.95 -3.10 10.61
C ALA A 20 7.12 -2.10 9.79
N GLN A 21 7.70 -0.94 9.44
CA GLN A 21 7.00 0.15 8.76
C GLN A 21 7.22 0.20 7.24
N THR A 22 7.83 -0.82 6.60
CA THR A 22 8.04 -0.81 5.15
C THR A 22 6.71 -0.86 4.38
N GLY A 23 6.69 -0.23 3.18
CA GLY A 23 5.52 -0.17 2.32
C GLY A 23 4.76 1.14 2.39
N SER A 24 3.58 1.16 1.78
CA SER A 24 2.72 2.34 1.75
C SER A 24 1.76 2.36 2.93
N TRP A 25 1.68 3.50 3.59
CA TRP A 25 0.84 3.76 4.74
C TRP A 25 -0.08 4.93 4.42
N PHE A 26 -1.37 4.74 4.63
CA PHE A 26 -2.44 5.62 4.23
C PHE A 26 -3.08 6.27 5.45
N GLY A 27 -3.31 7.56 5.40
CA GLY A 27 -4.04 8.31 6.42
C GLY A 27 -4.85 9.43 5.82
N GLU A 28 -5.82 9.94 6.57
CA GLU A 28 -6.70 11.01 6.12
C GLU A 28 -6.71 12.14 7.16
N LEU A 29 -6.21 13.30 6.77
CA LEU A 29 -6.34 14.52 7.57
C LEU A 29 -7.76 15.07 7.44
N ASN A 30 -8.35 15.47 8.56
CA ASN A 30 -9.57 16.24 8.57
C ASN A 30 -9.25 17.71 8.88
N ILE A 31 -9.33 18.55 7.86
CA ILE A 31 -9.07 19.99 7.99
C ILE A 31 -10.39 20.72 7.76
N MET A 32 -10.99 21.23 8.83
CA MET A 32 -12.27 21.95 8.79
C MET A 32 -13.39 21.20 8.03
N GLY A 33 -13.47 19.86 8.23
CA GLY A 33 -14.46 19.00 7.56
C GLY A 33 -14.05 18.51 6.16
N GLN A 34 -12.95 19.01 5.64
CA GLN A 34 -12.40 18.50 4.38
C GLN A 34 -11.41 17.36 4.66
N LYS A 35 -11.63 16.26 3.99
CA LYS A 35 -10.79 15.07 4.07
C LYS A 35 -9.66 15.15 3.03
N LEU A 36 -8.44 15.16 3.51
CA LEU A 36 -7.22 15.18 2.70
C LEU A 36 -6.45 13.87 2.90
N PRO A 37 -6.51 12.94 1.93
CA PRO A 37 -5.73 11.71 2.01
C PRO A 37 -4.24 12.00 1.83
N LEU A 38 -3.43 11.36 2.67
CA LEU A 38 -1.98 11.35 2.58
C LEU A 38 -1.49 9.91 2.53
N VAL A 39 -0.40 9.69 1.80
CA VAL A 39 0.27 8.40 1.71
C VAL A 39 1.73 8.58 2.08
N PHE A 40 2.22 7.79 3.03
CA PHE A 40 3.65 7.72 3.36
C PHE A 40 4.21 6.40 2.82
N ASN A 41 5.18 6.49 1.94
CA ASN A 41 5.84 5.34 1.36
C ASN A 41 7.18 5.13 2.06
N PHE A 42 7.24 4.13 2.93
CA PHE A 42 8.45 3.78 3.68
C PHE A 42 9.29 2.74 2.91
N TYR A 43 10.54 3.05 2.75
CA TYR A 43 11.58 2.17 2.24
C TYR A 43 12.57 1.85 3.37
N GLU A 44 13.57 1.03 3.10
CA GLU A 44 14.52 0.63 4.15
C GLU A 44 15.19 1.81 4.90
N LYS A 45 15.49 2.90 4.20
CA LYS A 45 16.21 4.07 4.75
C LYS A 45 15.61 5.42 4.36
N THR A 46 14.53 5.42 3.62
CA THR A 46 13.91 6.64 3.11
C THR A 46 12.40 6.56 3.23
N CYS A 47 11.76 7.72 3.28
CA CYS A 47 10.32 7.85 3.21
C CYS A 47 9.97 8.95 2.22
N THR A 48 8.84 8.79 1.52
CA THR A 48 8.25 9.87 0.71
C THR A 48 6.80 10.05 1.10
N MET A 49 6.25 11.23 0.83
CA MET A 49 4.84 11.52 1.06
C MET A 49 4.14 11.86 -0.26
N ASP A 50 2.94 11.33 -0.44
CA ASP A 50 2.04 11.71 -1.52
C ASP A 50 0.79 12.38 -0.96
N SER A 51 0.25 13.35 -1.70
CA SER A 51 -1.04 13.97 -1.44
C SER A 51 -1.90 13.89 -2.72
N PRO A 52 -2.65 12.78 -2.91
CA PRO A 52 -3.35 12.50 -4.17
C PRO A 52 -4.35 13.59 -4.58
N LYS A 53 -5.12 14.14 -3.63
CA LYS A 53 -6.07 15.21 -3.91
C LYS A 53 -5.41 16.53 -4.36
N GLN A 54 -4.15 16.72 -4.01
CA GLN A 54 -3.38 17.90 -4.40
C GLN A 54 -2.49 17.64 -5.63
N GLY A 55 -2.57 16.44 -6.23
CA GLY A 55 -1.74 16.04 -7.35
C GLY A 55 -0.25 15.93 -7.02
N ALA A 56 0.12 15.95 -5.74
CA ALA A 56 1.50 15.87 -5.30
C ALA A 56 1.91 14.42 -5.04
N LYS A 57 3.08 14.03 -5.58
CA LYS A 57 3.62 12.69 -5.47
C LYS A 57 5.13 12.72 -5.25
N GLY A 58 5.63 11.80 -4.41
CA GLY A 58 7.06 11.62 -4.17
C GLY A 58 7.70 12.78 -3.42
N ILE A 59 6.97 13.49 -2.57
CA ILE A 59 7.51 14.57 -1.74
C ILE A 59 8.56 13.98 -0.83
N LYS A 60 9.78 14.49 -0.91
CA LYS A 60 10.91 14.03 -0.07
C LYS A 60 10.67 14.37 1.39
N THR A 61 10.94 13.40 2.24
CA THR A 61 10.88 13.57 3.69
C THR A 61 12.21 13.22 4.34
N GLU A 62 12.40 13.73 5.54
CA GLU A 62 13.48 13.33 6.44
C GLU A 62 12.87 12.35 7.46
N TRP A 63 13.32 11.13 7.44
CA TRP A 63 12.90 10.06 8.34
C TRP A 63 14.07 9.13 8.64
N THR A 64 14.16 8.70 9.88
CA THR A 64 15.15 7.71 10.32
C THR A 64 14.42 6.57 11.01
N PRO A 65 14.63 5.33 10.55
CA PRO A 65 14.07 4.15 11.21
C PRO A 65 14.55 4.04 12.65
N ASN A 66 13.67 3.67 13.57
CA ASN A 66 14.07 3.29 14.92
C ASN A 66 13.40 1.96 15.33
N SER A 67 13.93 1.33 16.38
CA SER A 67 13.45 0.04 16.89
C SER A 67 12.28 0.17 17.87
N ASP A 68 11.98 1.37 18.35
CA ASP A 68 11.05 1.58 19.47
C ASP A 68 9.61 1.79 19.01
N GLY A 69 9.40 1.72 17.68
CA GLY A 69 8.10 1.95 17.06
C GLY A 69 7.70 3.41 16.97
N ASP A 70 8.57 4.36 17.39
CA ASP A 70 8.34 5.77 17.20
C ASP A 70 8.60 6.16 15.73
N VAL A 71 7.68 6.89 15.14
CA VAL A 71 7.76 7.37 13.77
C VAL A 71 7.78 8.89 13.79
N GLU A 72 8.92 9.45 13.40
CA GLU A 72 9.08 10.90 13.26
C GLU A 72 9.51 11.24 11.84
N ILE A 73 8.70 12.03 11.14
CA ILE A 73 8.91 12.40 9.75
C ILE A 73 8.84 13.91 9.65
N THR A 74 9.88 14.52 9.08
CA THR A 74 9.88 15.94 8.70
C THR A 74 9.66 16.06 7.19
N ILE A 75 8.82 16.98 6.77
CA ILE A 75 8.52 17.28 5.37
C ILE A 75 8.95 18.72 5.08
N PRO A 76 10.23 18.96 4.75
CA PRO A 76 10.80 20.31 4.68
C PRO A 76 10.11 21.20 3.65
N MET A 77 9.70 20.63 2.51
CA MET A 77 9.09 21.37 1.39
C MET A 77 7.82 22.12 1.80
N ILE A 78 7.08 21.62 2.78
CA ILE A 78 5.82 22.21 3.26
C ILE A 78 5.88 22.67 4.72
N GLY A 79 7.05 22.59 5.34
CA GLY A 79 7.24 22.96 6.75
C GLY A 79 6.41 22.11 7.72
N ALA A 80 6.16 20.84 7.39
CA ALA A 80 5.32 19.97 8.19
C ALA A 80 6.12 18.90 8.91
N LYS A 81 5.54 18.35 9.98
CA LYS A 81 6.06 17.22 10.74
C LYS A 81 4.96 16.22 11.07
N TYR A 82 5.29 14.96 11.03
CA TYR A 82 4.45 13.88 11.54
C TYR A 82 5.18 13.19 12.70
N LYS A 83 4.47 12.96 13.79
CA LYS A 83 4.94 12.17 14.92
C LYS A 83 3.88 11.15 15.28
N GLY A 84 4.25 9.88 15.32
CA GLY A 84 3.33 8.79 15.66
C GLY A 84 4.05 7.63 16.34
N LYS A 85 3.23 6.68 16.80
CA LYS A 85 3.66 5.44 17.43
C LYS A 85 3.04 4.26 16.68
N TYR A 86 3.88 3.34 16.26
CA TYR A 86 3.45 2.07 15.69
C TYR A 86 3.07 1.09 16.79
N ASP A 87 1.88 0.49 16.71
CA ASP A 87 1.35 -0.44 17.71
C ASP A 87 1.31 -1.91 17.23
N GLY A 88 1.90 -2.20 16.08
CA GLY A 88 1.87 -3.52 15.45
C GLY A 88 0.86 -3.63 14.31
N LYS A 89 -0.08 -2.69 14.19
CA LYS A 89 -1.13 -2.69 13.18
C LYS A 89 -1.27 -1.34 12.47
N GLU A 90 -1.25 -0.26 13.21
CA GLU A 90 -1.40 1.10 12.71
C GLU A 90 -0.34 2.03 13.34
N ILE A 91 -0.13 3.19 12.74
CA ILE A 91 0.69 4.25 13.32
C ILE A 91 -0.26 5.36 13.76
N ARG A 92 -0.42 5.53 15.06
CA ARG A 92 -1.25 6.61 15.63
C ARG A 92 -0.41 7.83 15.88
N GLY A 93 -0.83 8.96 15.34
CA GLY A 93 -0.01 10.15 15.44
C GLY A 93 -0.70 11.45 15.12
N ASN A 94 0.12 12.49 15.03
CA ASN A 94 -0.30 13.84 14.72
C ASN A 94 0.56 14.42 13.59
N PHE A 95 -0.11 15.09 12.68
CA PHE A 95 0.50 15.87 11.61
C PHE A 95 0.44 17.35 11.99
N THR A 96 1.59 18.01 12.03
CA THR A 96 1.70 19.41 12.42
C THR A 96 2.21 20.22 11.24
N GLN A 97 1.51 21.30 10.92
CA GLN A 97 1.90 22.25 9.87
C GLN A 97 1.48 23.66 10.26
N SER A 98 2.36 24.65 10.07
CA SER A 98 2.07 26.06 10.36
C SER A 98 1.54 26.29 11.79
N GLY A 99 2.06 25.56 12.78
CA GLY A 99 1.63 25.65 14.17
C GLY A 99 0.31 24.94 14.52
N MET A 100 -0.39 24.41 13.53
CA MET A 100 -1.62 23.62 13.74
C MET A 100 -1.26 22.14 13.78
N SER A 101 -1.97 21.38 14.64
CA SER A 101 -1.79 19.94 14.79
C SER A 101 -3.10 19.22 14.51
N PHE A 102 -3.02 18.17 13.70
CA PHE A 102 -4.16 17.36 13.29
C PHE A 102 -3.87 15.90 13.61
N ALA A 103 -4.83 15.19 14.15
CA ALA A 103 -4.74 13.75 14.31
C ALA A 103 -4.63 13.08 12.93
N LEU A 104 -3.66 12.18 12.77
CA LEU A 104 -3.46 11.41 11.56
C LEU A 104 -3.00 10.01 11.94
N ASN A 105 -3.90 9.04 11.79
CA ASN A 105 -3.56 7.64 11.93
C ASN A 105 -3.26 7.07 10.57
N LEU A 106 -2.22 6.24 10.48
CA LEU A 106 -1.78 5.60 9.24
C LEU A 106 -2.02 4.11 9.34
N THR A 107 -2.57 3.53 8.27
CA THR A 107 -2.77 2.09 8.11
C THR A 107 -2.19 1.62 6.78
N GLN A 108 -1.93 0.33 6.64
CA GLN A 108 -1.54 -0.24 5.34
C GLN A 108 -2.73 -0.51 4.43
N ASP A 109 -3.94 -0.38 4.95
CA ASP A 109 -5.16 -0.47 4.15
C ASP A 109 -5.33 0.83 3.35
N GLU A 110 -5.37 0.71 2.03
CA GLU A 110 -5.52 1.86 1.14
C GLU A 110 -6.87 2.54 1.35
N LEU A 111 -6.82 3.81 1.77
CA LEU A 111 -8.02 4.62 2.02
C LEU A 111 -8.80 4.85 0.71
N GLY A 112 -10.09 4.64 0.79
CA GLY A 112 -10.99 4.97 -0.30
C GLY A 112 -11.08 3.94 -1.42
N LYS A 113 -10.42 2.80 -1.32
CA LYS A 113 -10.82 1.64 -2.14
C LYS A 113 -12.22 1.21 -1.71
N PRO A 114 -13.22 1.33 -2.58
CA PRO A 114 -14.54 0.81 -2.24
C PRO A 114 -14.40 -0.68 -1.94
N ASN A 115 -14.96 -1.12 -0.82
CA ASN A 115 -15.08 -2.54 -0.56
C ASN A 115 -15.92 -3.14 -1.70
N ARG A 116 -15.29 -3.89 -2.58
CA ARG A 116 -15.93 -4.55 -3.72
C ARG A 116 -15.96 -6.06 -3.47
N PRO A 117 -16.87 -6.55 -2.64
CA PRO A 117 -16.96 -7.97 -2.32
C PRO A 117 -17.25 -8.84 -3.56
N GLN A 118 -17.73 -8.21 -4.64
CA GLN A 118 -17.95 -8.83 -5.94
C GLN A 118 -16.68 -8.98 -6.78
N THR A 119 -15.55 -8.40 -6.37
CA THR A 119 -14.28 -8.59 -7.10
C THR A 119 -13.84 -10.05 -6.95
N PRO A 120 -13.73 -10.80 -8.07
CA PRO A 120 -13.35 -12.20 -8.02
C PRO A 120 -11.97 -12.38 -7.41
N VAL A 121 -11.83 -13.40 -6.56
CA VAL A 121 -10.53 -13.85 -6.00
C VAL A 121 -10.30 -15.30 -6.41
N ALA A 122 -9.03 -15.63 -6.62
CA ALA A 122 -8.66 -16.99 -7.00
C ALA A 122 -8.99 -18.02 -5.88
N PRO A 123 -9.35 -19.29 -6.22
CA PRO A 123 -9.44 -19.82 -7.57
C PRO A 123 -10.69 -19.33 -8.31
N PHE A 124 -10.53 -18.96 -9.58
CA PHE A 124 -11.65 -18.48 -10.39
C PHE A 124 -12.45 -19.63 -10.97
N PRO A 125 -13.81 -19.56 -11.03
CA PRO A 125 -14.67 -20.56 -11.66
C PRO A 125 -14.74 -20.36 -13.18
N TYR A 126 -13.68 -19.84 -13.78
CA TYR A 126 -13.57 -19.56 -15.21
C TYR A 126 -12.10 -19.51 -15.64
N THR A 127 -11.87 -19.66 -16.93
CA THR A 127 -10.57 -19.44 -17.56
C THR A 127 -10.54 -18.13 -18.32
N THR A 128 -9.37 -17.54 -18.47
CA THR A 128 -9.16 -16.31 -19.26
C THR A 128 -8.12 -16.57 -20.34
N GLU A 129 -8.36 -16.00 -21.52
CA GLU A 129 -7.46 -16.08 -22.66
C GLU A 129 -7.35 -14.69 -23.30
N GLU A 130 -6.11 -14.26 -23.58
CA GLU A 130 -5.87 -13.07 -24.36
C GLU A 130 -6.10 -13.36 -25.83
N VAL A 131 -6.96 -12.59 -26.47
CA VAL A 131 -7.33 -12.75 -27.87
C VAL A 131 -7.01 -11.48 -28.65
N THR A 132 -6.58 -11.66 -29.88
CA THR A 132 -6.38 -10.58 -30.84
C THR A 132 -7.27 -10.78 -32.05
N PHE A 133 -7.84 -9.72 -32.59
CA PHE A 133 -8.64 -9.74 -33.80
C PHE A 133 -8.43 -8.45 -34.60
N LYS A 134 -8.69 -8.52 -35.91
CA LYS A 134 -8.44 -7.39 -36.81
C LYS A 134 -9.73 -6.76 -37.30
N ASN A 135 -9.74 -5.43 -37.37
CA ASN A 135 -10.72 -4.67 -38.08
C ASN A 135 -10.00 -3.82 -39.15
N GLY A 136 -9.95 -4.34 -40.38
CA GLY A 136 -9.10 -3.78 -41.42
C GLY A 136 -7.61 -3.92 -41.04
N GLU A 137 -6.90 -2.80 -41.01
CA GLU A 137 -5.48 -2.75 -40.62
C GLU A 137 -5.26 -2.57 -39.10
N VAL A 138 -6.32 -2.35 -38.33
CA VAL A 138 -6.26 -2.15 -36.89
C VAL A 138 -6.32 -3.49 -36.18
N GLU A 139 -5.33 -3.78 -35.37
CA GLU A 139 -5.32 -4.91 -34.46
C GLU A 139 -5.91 -4.52 -33.11
N LEU A 140 -6.87 -5.29 -32.66
CA LEU A 140 -7.58 -5.09 -31.39
C LEU A 140 -7.23 -6.24 -30.45
N HIS A 141 -7.09 -5.92 -29.19
CA HIS A 141 -6.79 -6.87 -28.13
C HIS A 141 -7.97 -6.96 -27.16
N GLY A 142 -8.21 -8.16 -26.64
CA GLY A 142 -9.27 -8.39 -25.68
C GLY A 142 -8.98 -9.59 -24.81
N THR A 143 -9.70 -9.69 -23.70
CA THR A 143 -9.64 -10.85 -22.82
C THR A 143 -10.96 -11.64 -23.00
N LEU A 144 -10.85 -12.89 -23.41
CA LEU A 144 -11.96 -13.83 -23.44
C LEU A 144 -12.05 -14.57 -22.10
N THR A 145 -13.22 -14.52 -21.47
CA THR A 145 -13.49 -15.25 -20.24
C THR A 145 -14.48 -16.37 -20.52
N LEU A 146 -14.11 -17.59 -20.20
CA LEU A 146 -14.90 -18.79 -20.45
C LEU A 146 -15.27 -19.45 -19.13
N PRO A 147 -16.57 -19.65 -18.82
CA PRO A 147 -17.01 -20.45 -17.67
C PRO A 147 -16.62 -21.92 -17.87
N GLU A 148 -16.43 -22.68 -16.79
CA GLU A 148 -16.00 -24.09 -16.85
C GLU A 148 -16.93 -24.98 -17.71
N ASN A 149 -18.23 -24.68 -17.73
CA ASN A 149 -19.24 -25.49 -18.39
C ASN A 149 -19.91 -24.76 -19.56
N TYR A 150 -19.12 -24.06 -20.41
CA TYR A 150 -19.70 -23.42 -21.58
C TYR A 150 -20.07 -24.41 -22.69
N THR A 151 -21.07 -24.05 -23.46
CA THR A 151 -21.55 -24.80 -24.61
C THR A 151 -21.74 -23.86 -25.81
N LYS A 152 -21.99 -24.39 -26.99
CA LYS A 152 -22.31 -23.57 -28.17
C LYS A 152 -23.56 -22.67 -28.00
N ASN A 153 -24.39 -22.94 -27.01
CA ASN A 153 -25.58 -22.14 -26.70
C ASN A 153 -25.37 -21.20 -25.52
N THR A 154 -24.17 -21.14 -24.94
CA THR A 154 -23.84 -20.19 -23.87
C THR A 154 -23.91 -18.77 -24.42
N PRO A 155 -24.69 -17.86 -23.83
CA PRO A 155 -24.75 -16.47 -24.27
C PRO A 155 -23.41 -15.78 -24.07
N ALA A 156 -23.04 -14.94 -25.03
CA ALA A 156 -21.82 -14.11 -24.93
C ALA A 156 -22.17 -12.65 -24.65
N ILE A 157 -21.36 -12.01 -23.84
CA ILE A 157 -21.44 -10.59 -23.55
C ILE A 157 -20.11 -9.96 -23.99
N VAL A 158 -20.18 -8.91 -24.80
CA VAL A 158 -19.01 -8.09 -25.18
C VAL A 158 -19.05 -6.82 -24.36
N MET A 159 -17.99 -6.60 -23.58
CA MET A 159 -17.80 -5.36 -22.85
C MET A 159 -16.74 -4.52 -23.58
N VAL A 160 -17.08 -3.28 -23.88
CA VAL A 160 -16.17 -2.34 -24.52
C VAL A 160 -15.91 -1.20 -23.56
N THR A 161 -14.64 -0.93 -23.28
CA THR A 161 -14.26 0.25 -22.48
C THR A 161 -14.43 1.48 -23.35
N GLY A 162 -15.06 2.52 -22.80
CA GLY A 162 -15.06 3.83 -23.45
C GLY A 162 -13.63 4.38 -23.54
N SER A 163 -13.41 5.31 -24.48
CA SER A 163 -12.18 6.11 -24.51
C SER A 163 -12.13 6.98 -23.26
N GLY A 164 -11.62 6.42 -22.17
CA GLY A 164 -11.38 7.15 -20.94
C GLY A 164 -10.28 8.19 -21.17
N GLN A 165 -10.50 9.39 -20.66
CA GLN A 165 -9.44 10.37 -20.46
C GLN A 165 -8.74 10.08 -19.15
#